data_bf58827f55c6bf653f7ec3d925173bfe
#
_entry.id   bf58827f55c6bf653f7ec3d925173bfe
#
_cell.length_a   1.000
_cell.length_b   1.000
_cell.length_c   1.000
_cell.angle_alpha   90.00
_cell.angle_beta   90.00
_cell.angle_gamma   90.00
#
_symmetry.space_group_name_H-M   'P 1'
#
loop_
_entity.id
_entity.type
_entity.pdbx_description
1 polymer ?
#
loop_
_entity_poly.entity_id
_entity_poly.type
_entity_poly.pdbx_seq_one_letter_code
_entity_poly.pdbx_strand_id
1 'polypeptide(L)'
;MKRILTTFKEKWPEYLLEILVLIIGIYGAFALESWNEERKERNEERITLQQLLEDLVNSKIQSEELIADEIRALKILQAGLGTKSQVDSLFSSGLLDEIAMELFWDFEHELPVLRFYDDLKNSGKSGIIKNIAIRQQLSALQKGIDRLDFLLADRKAVHITRVDEIAEKNINFLPIIRSQYKPRNVGNHTDYKLLLKDQRIRNLVGIKLQTTTEILDSRNKLDKQIEELVNSIKTEVK
;
A
#
# COMPACT_ATOMS: atom_id res chain seq x y z
N MET A 1 -43.71 -32.13 59.01
CA MET A 1 -43.10 -32.69 57.82
C MET A 1 -44.08 -33.38 56.84
N LYS A 2 -45.02 -34.20 57.28
CA LYS A 2 -45.99 -34.93 56.40
C LYS A 2 -46.83 -33.98 55.50
N ARG A 3 -47.30 -32.83 56.03
CA ARG A 3 -48.16 -31.88 55.27
C ARG A 3 -47.41 -31.20 54.12
N ILE A 4 -46.08 -30.91 54.23
CA ILE A 4 -45.29 -30.32 53.20
C ILE A 4 -45.05 -31.26 52.03
N LEU A 5 -44.87 -32.58 52.36
CA LEU A 5 -44.70 -33.65 51.36
C LEU A 5 -45.96 -33.94 50.55
N THR A 6 -47.16 -33.83 51.16
CA THR A 6 -48.42 -33.98 50.45
C THR A 6 -48.73 -32.82 49.52
N THR A 7 -48.49 -31.56 49.94
CA THR A 7 -48.66 -30.37 49.11
C THR A 7 -47.69 -30.40 47.94
N PHE A 8 -46.43 -30.87 48.13
CA PHE A 8 -45.46 -31.02 47.07
C PHE A 8 -45.90 -32.09 46.03
N LYS A 9 -46.49 -33.16 46.45
CA LYS A 9 -47.03 -34.23 45.56
C LYS A 9 -48.26 -33.79 44.76
N GLU A 10 -49.10 -32.93 45.29
CA GLU A 10 -50.30 -32.46 44.61
C GLU A 10 -49.97 -31.27 43.63
N LYS A 11 -49.00 -30.41 43.94
CA LYS A 11 -48.73 -29.22 43.20
C LYS A 11 -47.45 -29.28 42.35
N TRP A 12 -46.75 -30.39 42.29
CA TRP A 12 -45.51 -30.54 41.53
C TRP A 12 -45.68 -30.23 40.02
N PRO A 13 -46.83 -30.50 39.33
CA PRO A 13 -46.94 -30.09 37.92
C PRO A 13 -47.06 -28.60 37.76
N GLU A 14 -47.68 -27.88 38.72
CA GLU A 14 -47.74 -26.40 38.70
C GLU A 14 -46.35 -25.79 38.88
N TYR A 15 -45.55 -26.29 39.82
CA TYR A 15 -44.17 -25.82 39.99
C TYR A 15 -43.27 -26.14 38.79
N LEU A 16 -43.50 -27.30 38.18
CA LEU A 16 -42.74 -27.67 36.98
C LEU A 16 -43.08 -26.76 35.81
N LEU A 17 -44.34 -26.40 35.62
CA LEU A 17 -44.79 -25.44 34.62
C LEU A 17 -44.20 -24.04 34.89
N GLU A 18 -44.19 -23.58 36.12
CA GLU A 18 -43.63 -22.30 36.54
C GLU A 18 -42.12 -22.22 36.27
N ILE A 19 -41.37 -23.27 36.62
CA ILE A 19 -39.95 -23.40 36.31
C ILE A 19 -39.71 -23.38 34.79
N LEU A 20 -40.54 -24.08 34.03
CA LEU A 20 -40.44 -24.17 32.58
C LEU A 20 -40.68 -22.80 31.93
N VAL A 21 -41.68 -22.06 32.40
CA VAL A 21 -41.96 -20.69 31.93
C VAL A 21 -40.80 -19.75 32.28
N LEU A 22 -40.23 -19.85 33.48
CA LEU A 22 -39.04 -19.07 33.87
C LEU A 22 -37.84 -19.40 32.98
N ILE A 23 -37.58 -20.68 32.72
CA ILE A 23 -36.49 -21.13 31.83
C ILE A 23 -36.70 -20.55 30.43
N ILE A 24 -37.89 -20.69 29.85
CA ILE A 24 -38.21 -20.15 28.51
C ILE A 24 -38.02 -18.62 28.49
N GLY A 25 -38.46 -17.93 29.56
CA GLY A 25 -38.29 -16.45 29.65
C GLY A 25 -36.81 -16.03 29.67
N ILE A 26 -36.00 -16.72 30.48
CA ILE A 26 -34.56 -16.43 30.60
C ILE A 26 -33.84 -16.75 29.28
N TYR A 27 -34.06 -17.96 28.74
CA TYR A 27 -33.41 -18.33 27.45
C TYR A 27 -33.88 -17.44 26.29
N GLY A 28 -35.19 -17.07 26.28
CA GLY A 28 -35.73 -16.14 25.29
C GLY A 28 -35.07 -14.75 25.36
N ALA A 29 -34.85 -14.22 26.56
CA ALA A 29 -34.17 -12.95 26.76
C ALA A 29 -32.71 -13.02 26.27
N PHE A 30 -31.95 -14.05 26.65
CA PHE A 30 -30.58 -14.25 26.17
C PHE A 30 -30.51 -14.44 24.65
N ALA A 31 -31.44 -15.19 24.05
CA ALA A 31 -31.47 -15.37 22.60
C ALA A 31 -31.73 -14.05 21.85
N LEU A 32 -32.62 -13.20 22.36
CA LEU A 32 -32.90 -11.88 21.79
C LEU A 32 -31.70 -10.92 21.94
N GLU A 33 -31.04 -10.95 23.09
CA GLU A 33 -29.83 -10.14 23.33
C GLU A 33 -28.71 -10.56 22.39
N SER A 34 -28.40 -11.86 22.33
CA SER A 34 -27.38 -12.42 21.42
C SER A 34 -27.68 -12.10 19.95
N TRP A 35 -28.93 -12.24 19.51
CA TRP A 35 -29.32 -11.88 18.15
C TRP A 35 -29.14 -10.38 17.85
N ASN A 36 -29.44 -9.50 18.81
CA ASN A 36 -29.27 -8.06 18.66
C ASN A 36 -27.78 -7.70 18.61
N GLU A 37 -26.95 -8.34 19.43
CA GLU A 37 -25.49 -8.16 19.41
C GLU A 37 -24.90 -8.60 18.07
N GLU A 38 -25.24 -9.81 17.59
CA GLU A 38 -24.79 -10.28 16.30
C GLU A 38 -25.21 -9.37 15.14
N ARG A 39 -26.42 -8.78 15.23
CA ARG A 39 -26.88 -7.82 14.22
C ARG A 39 -26.06 -6.52 14.24
N LYS A 40 -25.72 -6.03 15.44
CA LYS A 40 -24.85 -4.85 15.59
C LYS A 40 -23.45 -5.12 15.04
N GLU A 41 -22.86 -6.26 15.42
CA GLU A 41 -21.53 -6.67 14.93
C GLU A 41 -21.47 -6.79 13.40
N ARG A 42 -22.47 -7.44 12.79
CA ARG A 42 -22.56 -7.53 11.31
C ARG A 42 -22.70 -6.18 10.64
N ASN A 43 -23.44 -5.25 11.23
CA ASN A 43 -23.59 -3.90 10.69
C ASN A 43 -22.28 -3.11 10.82
N GLU A 44 -21.58 -3.24 11.93
CA GLU A 44 -20.27 -2.61 12.15
C GLU A 44 -19.21 -3.17 11.18
N GLU A 45 -19.16 -4.49 11.00
CA GLU A 45 -18.30 -5.13 10.00
C GLU A 45 -18.58 -4.60 8.59
N ARG A 46 -19.85 -4.51 8.19
CA ARG A 46 -20.23 -4.03 6.86
C ARG A 46 -19.79 -2.58 6.63
N ILE A 47 -20.00 -1.70 7.61
CA ILE A 47 -19.55 -0.29 7.53
C ILE A 47 -18.02 -0.24 7.42
N THR A 48 -17.32 -1.02 8.22
CA THR A 48 -15.86 -1.12 8.20
C THR A 48 -15.34 -1.58 6.84
N LEU A 49 -15.96 -2.61 6.26
CA LEU A 49 -15.60 -3.12 4.93
C LEU A 49 -15.88 -2.11 3.83
N GLN A 50 -16.96 -1.32 3.92
CA GLN A 50 -17.25 -0.26 2.96
C GLN A 50 -16.20 0.85 2.99
N GLN A 51 -15.81 1.31 4.18
CA GLN A 51 -14.74 2.32 4.33
C GLN A 51 -13.40 1.80 3.85
N LEU A 52 -13.08 0.54 4.15
CA LEU A 52 -11.87 -0.11 3.64
C LEU A 52 -11.88 -0.24 2.12
N LEU A 53 -13.04 -0.53 1.53
CA LEU A 53 -13.19 -0.61 0.08
C LEU A 53 -12.90 0.74 -0.60
N GLU A 54 -13.41 1.84 -0.05
CA GLU A 54 -13.15 3.20 -0.57
C GLU A 54 -11.65 3.54 -0.50
N ASP A 55 -11.02 3.23 0.63
CA ASP A 55 -9.58 3.43 0.84
C ASP A 55 -8.73 2.64 -0.18
N LEU A 56 -9.08 1.36 -0.37
CA LEU A 56 -8.40 0.48 -1.33
C LEU A 56 -8.59 0.91 -2.79
N VAL A 57 -9.76 1.40 -3.17
CA VAL A 57 -10.01 1.90 -4.52
C VAL A 57 -9.16 3.14 -4.81
N ASN A 58 -9.05 4.07 -3.86
CA ASN A 58 -8.20 5.24 -4.00
C ASN A 58 -6.71 4.85 -4.05
N SER A 59 -6.30 3.91 -3.20
CA SER A 59 -4.94 3.37 -3.19
C SER A 59 -4.59 2.66 -4.50
N LYS A 60 -5.55 1.99 -5.13
CA LYS A 60 -5.37 1.35 -6.44
C LYS A 60 -5.04 2.37 -7.53
N ILE A 61 -5.76 3.50 -7.57
CA ILE A 61 -5.50 4.58 -8.53
C ILE A 61 -4.09 5.12 -8.35
N GLN A 62 -3.71 5.44 -7.10
CA GLN A 62 -2.36 5.90 -6.79
C GLN A 62 -1.29 4.86 -7.15
N SER A 63 -1.55 3.58 -6.90
CA SER A 63 -0.64 2.48 -7.26
C SER A 63 -0.37 2.42 -8.77
N GLU A 64 -1.42 2.59 -9.60
CA GLU A 64 -1.29 2.61 -11.06
C GLU A 64 -0.45 3.80 -11.56
N GLU A 65 -0.61 4.98 -10.96
CA GLU A 65 0.22 6.16 -11.26
C GLU A 65 1.69 5.91 -10.93
N LEU A 66 1.98 5.40 -9.73
CA LEU A 66 3.34 5.08 -9.29
C LEU A 66 3.99 3.97 -10.16
N ILE A 67 3.23 3.00 -10.63
CA ILE A 67 3.70 1.99 -11.58
C ILE A 67 4.05 2.62 -12.94
N ALA A 68 3.22 3.54 -13.42
CA ALA A 68 3.48 4.24 -14.68
C ALA A 68 4.76 5.08 -14.61
N ASP A 69 5.03 5.72 -13.48
CA ASP A 69 6.25 6.50 -13.25
C ASP A 69 7.49 5.60 -13.21
N GLU A 70 7.45 4.45 -12.51
CA GLU A 70 8.56 3.48 -12.52
C GLU A 70 8.82 2.91 -13.93
N ILE A 71 7.77 2.66 -14.72
CA ILE A 71 7.91 2.22 -16.12
C ILE A 71 8.59 3.31 -16.98
N ARG A 72 8.24 4.59 -16.77
CA ARG A 72 8.87 5.71 -17.46
C ARG A 72 10.36 5.78 -17.11
N ALA A 73 10.69 5.74 -15.82
CA ALA A 73 12.06 5.72 -15.32
C ALA A 73 12.86 4.56 -15.92
N LEU A 74 12.29 3.36 -15.91
CA LEU A 74 12.92 2.15 -16.46
C LEU A 74 13.30 2.32 -17.94
N LYS A 75 12.41 2.88 -18.76
CA LYS A 75 12.66 3.13 -20.19
C LYS A 75 13.82 4.11 -20.40
N ILE A 76 13.87 5.18 -19.61
CA ILE A 76 14.94 6.19 -19.67
C ILE A 76 16.29 5.58 -19.27
N LEU A 77 16.32 4.81 -18.17
CA LEU A 77 17.52 4.14 -17.69
C LEU A 77 18.05 3.11 -18.71
N GLN A 78 17.15 2.32 -19.31
CA GLN A 78 17.51 1.37 -20.37
C GLN A 78 18.08 2.08 -21.61
N ALA A 79 17.46 3.18 -22.06
CA ALA A 79 17.94 3.95 -23.19
C ALA A 79 19.30 4.60 -22.90
N GLY A 80 19.52 5.12 -21.68
CA GLY A 80 20.77 5.70 -21.24
C GLY A 80 21.94 4.69 -21.21
N LEU A 81 21.65 3.43 -20.93
CA LEU A 81 22.64 2.33 -20.96
C LEU A 81 22.74 1.64 -22.32
N GLY A 82 21.90 2.01 -23.26
CA GLY A 82 21.78 1.37 -24.57
C GLY A 82 22.91 1.68 -25.53
N THR A 83 22.63 1.49 -26.81
CA THR A 83 23.54 1.81 -27.92
C THR A 83 23.72 3.31 -28.07
N LYS A 84 24.75 3.73 -28.79
CA LYS A 84 24.98 5.16 -29.11
C LYS A 84 23.74 5.79 -29.76
N SER A 85 23.07 5.08 -30.67
CA SER A 85 21.85 5.57 -31.32
C SER A 85 20.70 5.78 -30.35
N GLN A 86 20.52 4.89 -29.36
CA GLN A 86 19.50 5.03 -28.29
C GLN A 86 19.79 6.22 -27.39
N VAL A 87 21.05 6.39 -26.98
CA VAL A 87 21.50 7.55 -26.20
C VAL A 87 21.31 8.85 -26.99
N ASP A 88 21.69 8.86 -28.29
CA ASP A 88 21.50 10.03 -29.13
C ASP A 88 20.02 10.40 -29.30
N SER A 89 19.15 9.39 -29.50
CA SER A 89 17.70 9.57 -29.58
C SER A 89 17.10 10.11 -28.27
N LEU A 90 17.53 9.56 -27.13
CA LEU A 90 17.09 9.99 -25.80
C LEU A 90 17.32 11.49 -25.59
N PHE A 91 18.53 11.98 -25.89
CA PHE A 91 18.90 13.38 -25.71
C PHE A 91 18.53 14.31 -26.88
N SER A 92 17.85 13.79 -27.92
CA SER A 92 17.33 14.60 -29.04
C SER A 92 15.96 15.19 -28.78
N SER A 93 15.27 14.76 -27.75
CA SER A 93 13.86 15.10 -27.46
C SER A 93 13.64 16.54 -27.01
N GLY A 94 14.67 17.32 -26.75
CA GLY A 94 14.59 18.69 -26.20
C GLY A 94 14.36 18.75 -24.69
N LEU A 95 14.18 17.60 -24.03
CA LEU A 95 13.95 17.45 -22.57
C LEU A 95 15.24 17.04 -21.84
N LEU A 96 16.36 17.69 -22.18
CA LEU A 96 17.70 17.30 -21.68
C LEU A 96 17.79 17.26 -20.15
N ASP A 97 17.28 18.29 -19.50
CA ASP A 97 17.40 18.42 -18.04
C ASP A 97 16.49 17.41 -17.30
N GLU A 98 15.28 17.17 -17.80
CA GLU A 98 14.34 16.18 -17.23
C GLU A 98 14.87 14.75 -17.37
N ILE A 99 15.41 14.41 -18.56
CA ILE A 99 16.04 13.11 -18.79
C ILE A 99 17.28 12.94 -17.91
N ALA A 100 18.09 13.98 -17.77
CA ALA A 100 19.26 13.94 -16.91
C ALA A 100 18.90 13.78 -15.44
N MET A 101 17.84 14.47 -14.98
CA MET A 101 17.31 14.29 -13.62
C MET A 101 16.89 12.85 -13.41
N GLU A 102 16.10 12.27 -14.30
CA GLU A 102 15.66 10.88 -14.21
C GLU A 102 16.83 9.88 -14.20
N LEU A 103 17.85 10.10 -15.04
CA LEU A 103 19.02 9.21 -15.10
C LEU A 103 19.89 9.28 -13.85
N PHE A 104 20.19 10.50 -13.39
CA PHE A 104 21.27 10.74 -12.45
C PHE A 104 20.82 11.19 -11.06
N TRP A 105 19.58 11.68 -10.91
CA TRP A 105 19.15 12.29 -9.65
C TRP A 105 17.82 11.73 -9.14
N ASP A 106 16.77 11.78 -9.92
CA ASP A 106 15.40 11.58 -9.47
C ASP A 106 15.09 10.15 -9.04
N PHE A 107 14.24 10.00 -8.01
CA PHE A 107 13.72 8.73 -7.56
C PHE A 107 12.38 8.92 -6.83
N GLU A 108 11.43 8.09 -7.15
CA GLU A 108 10.16 8.01 -6.43
C GLU A 108 10.33 7.26 -5.11
N HIS A 109 9.78 7.81 -4.04
CA HIS A 109 9.80 7.18 -2.70
C HIS A 109 8.40 7.15 -2.07
N GLU A 110 7.37 6.98 -2.88
CA GLU A 110 6.01 6.98 -2.41
C GLU A 110 5.45 5.57 -2.30
N LEU A 111 4.67 5.36 -1.23
CA LEU A 111 3.85 4.18 -1.00
C LEU A 111 2.40 4.50 -1.30
N PRO A 112 1.60 3.51 -1.73
CA PRO A 112 0.15 3.67 -1.77
C PRO A 112 -0.38 3.99 -0.37
N VAL A 113 -1.28 4.97 -0.28
CA VAL A 113 -1.83 5.43 1.00
C VAL A 113 -3.06 4.62 1.37
N LEU A 114 -3.04 4.00 2.55
CA LEU A 114 -4.11 3.17 3.11
C LEU A 114 -4.47 3.69 4.51
N ARG A 115 -5.04 4.91 4.59
CA ARG A 115 -5.29 5.62 5.86
C ARG A 115 -6.25 4.88 6.76
N PHE A 116 -7.37 4.44 6.22
CA PHE A 116 -8.37 3.74 7.01
C PHE A 116 -7.87 2.38 7.50
N TYR A 117 -7.10 1.67 6.66
CA TYR A 117 -6.47 0.41 7.06
C TYR A 117 -5.45 0.61 8.19
N ASP A 118 -4.63 1.65 8.11
CA ASP A 118 -3.67 1.97 9.16
C ASP A 118 -4.38 2.33 10.48
N ASP A 119 -5.44 3.11 10.43
CA ASP A 119 -6.27 3.45 11.60
C ASP A 119 -6.92 2.20 12.20
N LEU A 120 -7.46 1.31 11.38
CA LEU A 120 -8.05 0.04 11.81
C LEU A 120 -7.04 -0.85 12.53
N LYS A 121 -5.82 -0.94 11.97
CA LYS A 121 -4.70 -1.70 12.55
C LYS A 121 -4.24 -1.09 13.88
N ASN A 122 -3.99 0.22 13.89
CA ASN A 122 -3.44 0.92 15.04
C ASN A 122 -4.44 0.98 16.22
N SER A 123 -5.73 1.02 15.94
CA SER A 123 -6.79 0.96 16.97
C SER A 123 -7.03 -0.43 17.55
N GLY A 124 -6.38 -1.48 17.01
CA GLY A 124 -6.60 -2.88 17.41
C GLY A 124 -7.96 -3.46 16.97
N LYS A 125 -8.69 -2.74 16.11
CA LYS A 125 -10.05 -3.11 15.67
C LYS A 125 -10.10 -4.07 14.49
N SER A 126 -8.98 -4.62 14.07
CA SER A 126 -8.92 -5.60 12.97
C SER A 126 -9.82 -6.85 13.18
N GLY A 127 -10.16 -7.14 14.45
CA GLY A 127 -11.08 -8.21 14.83
C GLY A 127 -12.55 -7.99 14.42
N ILE A 128 -12.94 -6.78 14.03
CA ILE A 128 -14.27 -6.46 13.50
C ILE A 128 -14.53 -7.23 12.20
N ILE A 129 -13.52 -7.40 11.37
CA ILE A 129 -13.62 -8.16 10.12
C ILE A 129 -13.64 -9.66 10.49
N LYS A 130 -14.79 -10.29 10.35
CA LYS A 130 -14.99 -11.72 10.71
C LYS A 130 -14.49 -12.66 9.60
N ASN A 131 -14.56 -12.23 8.33
CA ASN A 131 -14.10 -13.03 7.20
C ASN A 131 -12.58 -13.28 7.27
N ILE A 132 -12.23 -14.56 7.51
CA ILE A 132 -10.83 -14.99 7.67
C ILE A 132 -10.02 -14.77 6.39
N ALA A 133 -10.62 -14.98 5.22
CA ALA A 133 -9.93 -14.80 3.95
C ALA A 133 -9.55 -13.33 3.73
N ILE A 134 -10.45 -12.38 4.03
CA ILE A 134 -10.18 -10.94 3.96
C ILE A 134 -9.05 -10.56 4.94
N ARG A 135 -9.09 -11.08 6.16
CA ARG A 135 -8.00 -10.82 7.14
C ARG A 135 -6.64 -11.36 6.68
N GLN A 136 -6.63 -12.52 6.02
CA GLN A 136 -5.39 -13.09 5.45
C GLN A 136 -4.87 -12.23 4.30
N GLN A 137 -5.75 -11.75 3.41
CA GLN A 137 -5.40 -10.84 2.32
C GLN A 137 -4.86 -9.50 2.86
N LEU A 138 -5.47 -8.92 3.89
CA LEU A 138 -4.97 -7.73 4.58
C LEU A 138 -3.57 -7.94 5.17
N SER A 139 -3.33 -9.09 5.78
CA SER A 139 -2.00 -9.44 6.29
C SER A 139 -0.97 -9.62 5.17
N ALA A 140 -1.36 -10.17 4.03
CA ALA A 140 -0.51 -10.31 2.86
C ALA A 140 -0.19 -8.93 2.24
N LEU A 141 -1.20 -8.05 2.14
CA LEU A 141 -1.05 -6.67 1.69
C LEU A 141 -0.04 -5.91 2.56
N GLN A 142 -0.14 -6.01 3.90
CA GLN A 142 0.82 -5.37 4.81
C GLN A 142 2.25 -5.84 4.55
N LYS A 143 2.47 -7.14 4.38
CA LYS A 143 3.79 -7.69 4.04
C LYS A 143 4.30 -7.16 2.70
N GLY A 144 3.40 -6.96 1.74
CA GLY A 144 3.73 -6.35 0.45
C GLY A 144 4.18 -4.89 0.60
N ILE A 145 3.48 -4.11 1.41
CA ILE A 145 3.83 -2.72 1.75
C ILE A 145 5.18 -2.67 2.44
N ASP A 146 5.40 -3.48 3.48
CA ASP A 146 6.65 -3.53 4.23
C ASP A 146 7.84 -3.90 3.33
N ARG A 147 7.62 -4.83 2.38
CA ARG A 147 8.64 -5.20 1.39
C ARG A 147 8.96 -4.07 0.42
N LEU A 148 7.94 -3.37 -0.07
CA LEU A 148 8.12 -2.23 -0.97
C LEU A 148 8.83 -1.09 -0.26
N ASP A 149 8.43 -0.76 0.99
CA ASP A 149 9.08 0.26 1.81
C ASP A 149 10.57 -0.04 2.02
N PHE A 150 10.92 -1.28 2.33
CA PHE A 150 12.31 -1.73 2.43
C PHE A 150 13.09 -1.48 1.13
N LEU A 151 12.53 -1.82 -0.03
CA LEU A 151 13.20 -1.61 -1.33
C LEU A 151 13.36 -0.12 -1.65
N LEU A 152 12.36 0.68 -1.34
CA LEU A 152 12.41 2.14 -1.51
C LEU A 152 13.45 2.78 -0.59
N ALA A 153 13.56 2.32 0.66
CA ALA A 153 14.57 2.78 1.61
C ALA A 153 15.98 2.40 1.16
N ASP A 154 16.19 1.19 0.61
CA ASP A 154 17.47 0.75 0.06
C ASP A 154 17.87 1.60 -1.17
N ARG A 155 16.95 1.83 -2.12
CA ARG A 155 17.15 2.73 -3.26
C ARG A 155 17.56 4.13 -2.79
N LYS A 156 16.86 4.67 -1.80
CA LYS A 156 17.18 5.98 -1.22
C LYS A 156 18.58 6.01 -0.60
N ALA A 157 18.96 4.96 0.15
CA ALA A 157 20.28 4.88 0.76
C ALA A 157 21.40 4.86 -0.31
N VAL A 158 21.23 4.08 -1.39
CA VAL A 158 22.16 4.05 -2.52
C VAL A 158 22.22 5.41 -3.20
N HIS A 159 21.08 6.07 -3.39
CA HIS A 159 21.02 7.40 -4.00
C HIS A 159 21.83 8.40 -3.18
N ILE A 160 21.53 8.59 -1.91
CA ILE A 160 22.19 9.55 -1.03
C ILE A 160 23.70 9.29 -0.91
N THR A 161 24.13 8.03 -0.83
CA THR A 161 25.54 7.69 -0.56
C THR A 161 26.42 7.65 -1.82
N ARG A 162 25.85 7.41 -2.99
CA ARG A 162 26.62 7.17 -4.23
C ARG A 162 26.27 8.12 -5.36
N VAL A 163 24.96 8.34 -5.60
CA VAL A 163 24.52 9.15 -6.75
C VAL A 163 24.76 10.62 -6.48
N ASP A 164 24.43 11.11 -5.29
CA ASP A 164 24.62 12.52 -4.91
C ASP A 164 26.07 12.94 -5.04
N GLU A 165 27.01 12.16 -4.54
CA GLU A 165 28.45 12.45 -4.64
C GLU A 165 28.93 12.58 -6.09
N ILE A 166 28.43 11.72 -6.98
CA ILE A 166 28.82 11.74 -8.39
C ILE A 166 28.10 12.87 -9.13
N ALA A 167 26.84 13.10 -8.83
CA ALA A 167 26.08 14.17 -9.42
C ALA A 167 26.73 15.55 -9.08
N GLU A 168 27.03 15.78 -7.80
CA GLU A 168 27.71 17.00 -7.34
C GLU A 168 29.03 17.26 -8.08
N LYS A 169 29.84 16.22 -8.32
CA LYS A 169 31.14 16.36 -8.97
C LYS A 169 31.08 16.50 -10.48
N ASN A 170 30.06 16.00 -11.14
CA ASN A 170 30.05 15.84 -12.59
C ASN A 170 28.89 16.55 -13.29
N ILE A 171 27.89 17.03 -12.57
CA ILE A 171 26.71 17.68 -13.14
C ILE A 171 26.66 19.15 -12.70
N ASN A 172 26.55 20.05 -13.67
CA ASN A 172 26.21 21.43 -13.36
C ASN A 172 24.70 21.55 -13.15
N PHE A 173 24.29 21.68 -11.90
CA PHE A 173 22.87 21.83 -11.52
C PHE A 173 22.27 23.21 -11.77
N LEU A 174 23.11 24.24 -11.93
CA LEU A 174 22.60 25.61 -12.08
C LEU A 174 21.67 25.78 -13.29
N PRO A 175 21.95 25.17 -14.48
CA PRO A 175 21.00 25.18 -15.58
C PRO A 175 19.68 24.48 -15.33
N ILE A 176 19.63 23.47 -14.40
CA ILE A 176 18.47 22.64 -14.11
C ILE A 176 17.52 23.31 -13.11
N ILE A 177 18.00 24.28 -12.32
CA ILE A 177 17.20 25.00 -11.33
C ILE A 177 15.98 25.65 -12.01
N ARG A 178 14.81 25.55 -11.37
CA ARG A 178 13.56 26.16 -11.86
C ARG A 178 13.74 27.62 -12.21
N SER A 179 13.19 28.06 -13.32
CA SER A 179 13.41 29.37 -13.94
C SER A 179 13.24 30.56 -12.97
N GLN A 180 12.27 30.49 -12.07
CA GLN A 180 11.99 31.55 -11.08
C GLN A 180 13.11 31.73 -10.02
N TYR A 181 13.99 30.74 -9.84
CA TYR A 181 15.11 30.79 -8.89
C TYR A 181 16.48 30.74 -9.58
N LYS A 182 16.51 30.71 -10.92
CA LYS A 182 17.72 30.52 -11.72
C LYS A 182 18.64 31.71 -11.57
N PRO A 183 19.93 31.53 -11.20
CA PRO A 183 20.89 32.61 -11.16
C PRO A 183 21.17 33.15 -12.58
N ARG A 184 21.62 34.40 -12.67
CA ARG A 184 21.92 35.05 -13.98
C ARG A 184 23.03 34.34 -14.74
N ASN A 185 24.04 33.83 -14.04
CA ASN A 185 25.16 33.09 -14.65
C ASN A 185 25.07 31.62 -14.20
N VAL A 186 24.62 30.76 -15.08
CA VAL A 186 24.43 29.30 -14.81
C VAL A 186 25.57 28.45 -15.38
N GLY A 187 26.50 29.04 -16.13
CA GLY A 187 27.56 28.30 -16.83
C GLY A 187 27.02 27.42 -17.97
N ASN A 188 27.86 26.51 -18.43
CA ASN A 188 27.50 25.58 -19.51
C ASN A 188 26.71 24.39 -18.97
N HIS A 189 25.80 23.88 -19.79
CA HIS A 189 25.14 22.59 -19.51
C HIS A 189 26.16 21.46 -19.51
N THR A 190 25.90 20.44 -18.68
CA THR A 190 26.69 19.20 -18.68
C THR A 190 26.50 18.44 -20.00
N ASP A 191 27.59 17.93 -20.57
CA ASP A 191 27.51 16.98 -21.69
C ASP A 191 27.15 15.58 -21.14
N TYR A 192 25.84 15.31 -21.01
CA TYR A 192 25.33 14.04 -20.49
C TYR A 192 25.72 12.84 -21.34
N LYS A 193 25.91 13.00 -22.66
CA LYS A 193 26.36 11.93 -23.55
C LYS A 193 27.81 11.53 -23.26
N LEU A 194 28.63 12.53 -22.95
CA LEU A 194 30.01 12.30 -22.54
C LEU A 194 30.05 11.62 -21.16
N LEU A 195 29.22 12.09 -20.23
CA LEU A 195 29.12 11.53 -18.89
C LEU A 195 28.77 10.04 -18.93
N LEU A 196 27.84 9.61 -19.80
CA LEU A 196 27.46 8.22 -19.99
C LEU A 196 28.53 7.32 -20.64
N LYS A 197 29.69 7.88 -21.07
CA LYS A 197 30.84 7.06 -21.48
C LYS A 197 31.69 6.61 -20.31
N ASP A 198 31.63 7.31 -19.18
CA ASP A 198 32.33 6.94 -17.97
C ASP A 198 31.77 5.64 -17.37
N GLN A 199 32.66 4.64 -17.15
CA GLN A 199 32.26 3.33 -16.66
C GLN A 199 31.66 3.39 -15.26
N ARG A 200 32.14 4.30 -14.39
CA ARG A 200 31.61 4.48 -13.04
C ARG A 200 30.17 5.01 -13.07
N ILE A 201 29.91 5.98 -13.94
CA ILE A 201 28.57 6.52 -14.17
C ILE A 201 27.63 5.45 -14.72
N ARG A 202 28.06 4.69 -15.72
CA ARG A 202 27.29 3.57 -16.27
C ARG A 202 26.94 2.52 -15.22
N ASN A 203 27.89 2.20 -14.35
CA ASN A 203 27.63 1.28 -13.24
C ASN A 203 26.55 1.78 -12.28
N LEU A 204 26.55 3.07 -11.97
CA LEU A 204 25.51 3.66 -11.12
C LEU A 204 24.13 3.66 -11.77
N VAL A 205 24.05 4.05 -13.05
CA VAL A 205 22.79 3.96 -13.82
C VAL A 205 22.34 2.49 -13.90
N GLY A 206 23.27 1.54 -14.00
CA GLY A 206 22.98 0.10 -13.95
C GLY A 206 22.42 -0.36 -12.60
N ILE A 207 22.97 0.14 -11.50
CA ILE A 207 22.42 -0.13 -10.15
C ILE A 207 21.03 0.48 -10.03
N LYS A 208 20.83 1.73 -10.49
CA LYS A 208 19.52 2.38 -10.49
C LYS A 208 18.51 1.58 -11.33
N LEU A 209 18.91 1.09 -12.51
CA LEU A 209 18.09 0.24 -13.35
C LEU A 209 17.65 -1.05 -12.63
N GLN A 210 18.59 -1.73 -11.95
CA GLN A 210 18.30 -2.95 -11.19
C GLN A 210 17.29 -2.67 -10.07
N THR A 211 17.54 -1.67 -9.24
CA THR A 211 16.63 -1.34 -8.12
C THR A 211 15.26 -0.88 -8.60
N THR A 212 15.17 -0.10 -9.69
CA THR A 212 13.90 0.30 -10.31
C THR A 212 13.12 -0.92 -10.81
N THR A 213 13.80 -1.92 -11.40
CA THR A 213 13.16 -3.16 -11.84
C THR A 213 12.57 -3.93 -10.66
N GLU A 214 13.31 -4.09 -9.57
CA GLU A 214 12.84 -4.79 -8.36
C GLU A 214 11.67 -4.08 -7.68
N ILE A 215 11.70 -2.74 -7.66
CA ILE A 215 10.60 -1.92 -7.14
C ILE A 215 9.36 -2.05 -8.01
N LEU A 216 9.50 -1.98 -9.34
CA LEU A 216 8.40 -2.16 -10.27
C LEU A 216 7.74 -3.53 -10.10
N ASP A 217 8.51 -4.59 -9.95
CA ASP A 217 8.00 -5.94 -9.67
C ASP A 217 7.23 -5.99 -8.35
N SER A 218 7.75 -5.31 -7.32
CA SER A 218 7.10 -5.24 -6.01
C SER A 218 5.80 -4.43 -6.07
N ARG A 219 5.78 -3.29 -6.78
CA ARG A 219 4.58 -2.46 -7.01
C ARG A 219 3.50 -3.25 -7.76
N ASN A 220 3.84 -3.96 -8.83
CA ASN A 220 2.90 -4.79 -9.58
C ASN A 220 2.28 -5.90 -8.72
N LYS A 221 3.06 -6.53 -7.83
CA LYS A 221 2.55 -7.53 -6.90
C LYS A 221 1.59 -6.92 -5.87
N LEU A 222 1.95 -5.76 -5.33
CA LEU A 222 1.12 -5.04 -4.36
C LEU A 222 -0.19 -4.58 -5.00
N ASP A 223 -0.13 -4.04 -6.21
CA ASP A 223 -1.27 -3.60 -6.99
C ASP A 223 -2.27 -4.74 -7.23
N LYS A 224 -1.78 -5.93 -7.58
CA LYS A 224 -2.60 -7.13 -7.72
C LYS A 224 -3.23 -7.55 -6.37
N GLN A 225 -2.51 -7.46 -5.26
CA GLN A 225 -3.06 -7.74 -3.93
C GLN A 225 -4.19 -6.77 -3.55
N ILE A 226 -4.04 -5.48 -3.88
CA ILE A 226 -5.10 -4.47 -3.69
C ILE A 226 -6.33 -4.85 -4.52
N GLU A 227 -6.16 -5.19 -5.79
CA GLU A 227 -7.26 -5.59 -6.68
C GLU A 227 -8.00 -6.84 -6.19
N GLU A 228 -7.28 -7.88 -5.78
CA GLU A 228 -7.84 -9.12 -5.24
C GLU A 228 -8.66 -8.83 -3.96
N LEU A 229 -8.15 -7.97 -3.08
CA LEU A 229 -8.83 -7.58 -1.84
C LEU A 229 -10.08 -6.74 -2.12
N VAL A 230 -10.02 -5.78 -3.05
CA VAL A 230 -11.18 -5.01 -3.53
C VAL A 230 -12.30 -5.93 -4.01
N ASN A 231 -11.95 -6.95 -4.80
CA ASN A 231 -12.93 -7.91 -5.33
C ASN A 231 -13.54 -8.79 -4.22
N SER A 232 -12.73 -9.20 -3.26
CA SER A 232 -13.19 -10.00 -2.10
C SER A 232 -14.16 -9.19 -1.24
N ILE A 233 -13.84 -7.95 -0.92
CA ILE A 233 -14.71 -7.07 -0.12
C ILE A 233 -16.00 -6.74 -0.88
N LYS A 234 -15.95 -6.43 -2.18
CA LYS A 234 -17.15 -6.20 -3.00
C LYS A 234 -18.10 -7.39 -3.00
N THR A 235 -17.58 -8.60 -2.86
CA THR A 235 -18.40 -9.82 -2.79
C THR A 235 -19.04 -9.98 -1.42
N GLU A 236 -18.34 -9.62 -0.36
CA GLU A 236 -18.78 -9.75 1.04
C GLU A 236 -19.86 -8.71 1.41
N VAL A 237 -19.79 -7.49 0.87
CA VAL A 237 -20.72 -6.39 1.22
C VAL A 237 -21.99 -6.34 0.36
N LYS A 238 -22.12 -7.24 -0.63
CA LYS A 238 -23.36 -7.40 -1.43
C LYS A 238 -24.46 -8.10 -0.61
#